data_399ef1085d9e30290ba59148a673a0da
#
_entry.id   399ef1085d9e30290ba59148a673a0da
#
_cell.length_a   1.000
_cell.length_b   1.000
_cell.length_c   1.000
_cell.angle_alpha   90.00
_cell.angle_beta   90.00
_cell.angle_gamma   90.00
#
_symmetry.space_group_name_H-M   'P 1'
#
loop_
_entity.id
_entity.type
_entity.pdbx_description
1 polymer ?
#
loop_
_entity_poly.entity_id
_entity_poly.type
_entity_poly.pdbx_seq_one_letter_code
_entity_poly.pdbx_strand_id
1 'polypeptide(L)'
;MNALAQLGMVSELPSENQTTIAHFPSYEDEDVKDYFVERDGMKYAGTHLLVDLWGATNLADPALIDIALRDAAVRAGATILHSHFHHFTPNGGVSGVVVLAESHISIHTWPERSFAAIDIFMCGACNPHDAIPVLRDAFHPDRVDLDEQRRGRVF
;
A
#
# COMPACT_ATOMS: atom_id res chain seq x y z
N MET A 1 10.93 -47.55 -21.98
CA MET A 1 12.00 -46.61 -22.35
C MET A 1 11.71 -45.27 -21.75
N ASN A 2 12.59 -44.82 -20.87
CA ASN A 2 12.39 -43.75 -19.92
C ASN A 2 12.38 -42.35 -20.54
N ALA A 3 11.29 -41.63 -20.38
CA ALA A 3 11.15 -40.21 -20.71
C ALA A 3 11.19 -39.30 -19.45
N LEU A 4 12.04 -39.61 -18.48
CA LEU A 4 12.16 -38.88 -17.21
C LEU A 4 13.57 -38.33 -16.94
N ALA A 5 14.40 -38.18 -17.98
CA ALA A 5 15.79 -37.74 -17.81
C ALA A 5 16.11 -36.36 -18.40
N GLN A 6 15.17 -35.42 -18.46
CA GLN A 6 15.44 -34.06 -18.96
C GLN A 6 14.80 -32.92 -18.13
N LEU A 7 14.78 -33.05 -16.82
CA LEU A 7 14.48 -31.92 -15.92
C LEU A 7 15.58 -31.74 -14.90
N GLY A 8 16.82 -31.75 -15.38
CA GLY A 8 18.00 -31.37 -14.62
C GLY A 8 18.33 -29.90 -14.79
N MET A 9 17.44 -29.00 -14.37
CA MET A 9 17.83 -27.62 -14.07
C MET A 9 18.26 -27.57 -12.61
N VAL A 10 19.50 -27.94 -12.36
CA VAL A 10 20.19 -27.59 -11.14
C VAL A 10 20.54 -26.11 -11.28
N SER A 11 19.76 -25.24 -10.63
CA SER A 11 20.20 -23.87 -10.41
C SER A 11 21.34 -23.95 -9.38
N GLU A 12 22.58 -23.84 -9.86
CA GLU A 12 23.71 -23.59 -9.00
C GLU A 12 23.51 -22.21 -8.37
N LEU A 13 23.13 -22.20 -7.10
CA LEU A 13 23.21 -21.00 -6.27
C LEU A 13 24.70 -20.68 -6.12
N PRO A 14 25.16 -19.47 -6.46
CA PRO A 14 26.52 -19.08 -6.15
C PRO A 14 26.66 -19.01 -4.62
N SER A 15 27.37 -19.97 -4.07
CA SER A 15 27.84 -19.93 -2.70
C SER A 15 29.09 -19.09 -2.68
N GLU A 16 28.96 -17.79 -2.51
CA GLU A 16 30.02 -16.97 -1.93
C GLU A 16 29.39 -15.86 -1.12
N ASN A 17 29.59 -15.98 0.21
CA ASN A 17 29.41 -14.94 1.20
C ASN A 17 30.31 -13.74 0.86
N GLN A 18 29.89 -12.90 -0.06
CA GLN A 18 30.33 -11.52 -0.07
C GLN A 18 29.30 -10.71 0.70
N THR A 19 29.51 -10.61 2.02
CA THR A 19 28.91 -9.55 2.82
C THR A 19 29.45 -8.24 2.27
N THR A 20 28.85 -7.76 1.20
CA THR A 20 29.02 -6.39 0.78
C THR A 20 28.35 -5.57 1.87
N ILE A 21 29.13 -5.07 2.80
CA ILE A 21 28.69 -4.01 3.69
C ILE A 21 28.33 -2.86 2.75
N ALA A 22 27.03 -2.68 2.50
CA ALA A 22 26.54 -1.50 1.82
C ALA A 22 27.06 -0.31 2.62
N HIS A 23 28.04 0.37 2.09
CA HIS A 23 28.51 1.63 2.63
C HIS A 23 27.38 2.63 2.35
N PHE A 24 26.50 2.80 3.33
CA PHE A 24 25.53 3.89 3.28
C PHE A 24 26.34 5.18 3.32
N PRO A 25 26.25 6.06 2.30
CA PRO A 25 26.89 7.35 2.39
C PRO A 25 26.40 8.04 3.65
N SER A 26 27.32 8.58 4.42
CA SER A 26 27.01 9.49 5.52
C SER A 26 26.39 10.74 4.88
N TYR A 27 25.07 10.86 4.97
CA TYR A 27 24.35 12.06 4.51
C TYR A 27 24.64 13.19 5.49
N GLU A 28 25.70 13.91 5.25
CA GLU A 28 25.98 15.24 5.82
C GLU A 28 25.64 16.36 4.82
N ASP A 29 24.65 16.12 3.93
CA ASP A 29 24.15 17.15 3.02
C ASP A 29 22.94 17.84 3.68
N GLU A 30 23.10 19.12 3.97
CA GLU A 30 22.08 20.00 4.59
C GLU A 30 20.81 20.16 3.73
N ASP A 31 20.75 19.56 2.52
CA ASP A 31 19.63 19.64 1.59
C ASP A 31 18.78 18.35 1.50
N VAL A 32 19.12 17.29 2.23
CA VAL A 32 18.32 16.04 2.22
C VAL A 32 17.07 16.21 3.07
N LYS A 33 15.91 16.32 2.41
CA LYS A 33 14.64 16.43 3.09
C LYS A 33 14.30 15.13 3.82
N ASP A 34 14.23 15.20 5.14
CA ASP A 34 13.73 14.11 5.99
C ASP A 34 12.19 14.10 5.95
N TYR A 35 11.62 13.04 5.37
CA TYR A 35 10.16 12.86 5.26
C TYR A 35 9.56 12.16 6.48
N PHE A 36 10.33 11.96 7.54
CA PHE A 36 9.80 11.46 8.80
C PHE A 36 8.77 12.41 9.39
N VAL A 37 7.77 11.82 10.05
CA VAL A 37 6.73 12.57 10.77
C VAL A 37 7.19 12.80 12.19
N GLU A 38 7.02 14.02 12.71
CA GLU A 38 7.16 14.32 14.12
C GLU A 38 5.80 14.75 14.67
N ARG A 39 5.25 13.95 15.57
CA ARG A 39 3.95 14.18 16.19
C ARG A 39 3.94 13.63 17.62
N ASP A 40 3.36 14.40 18.56
CA ASP A 40 3.26 14.01 19.96
C ASP A 40 4.61 13.68 20.61
N GLY A 41 5.68 14.38 20.20
CA GLY A 41 7.04 14.13 20.69
C GLY A 41 7.69 12.84 20.19
N MET A 42 7.10 12.19 19.18
CA MET A 42 7.61 10.97 18.58
C MET A 42 7.96 11.21 17.11
N LYS A 43 9.17 10.75 16.72
CA LYS A 43 9.60 10.75 15.32
C LYS A 43 9.45 9.34 14.72
N TYR A 44 8.82 9.25 13.53
CA TYR A 44 8.56 7.97 12.85
C TYR A 44 8.43 8.15 11.33
N ALA A 45 8.62 7.06 10.57
CA ALA A 45 8.66 7.10 9.12
C ALA A 45 7.31 7.45 8.48
N GLY A 46 6.22 6.92 9.01
CA GLY A 46 4.88 7.19 8.48
C GLY A 46 3.77 6.53 9.27
N THR A 47 2.55 7.00 9.01
CA THR A 47 1.32 6.44 9.55
C THR A 47 0.74 5.41 8.58
N HIS A 48 0.47 4.21 9.06
CA HIS A 48 -0.15 3.15 8.30
C HIS A 48 -1.54 2.85 8.88
N LEU A 49 -2.59 3.11 8.09
CA LEU A 49 -3.96 2.71 8.43
C LEU A 49 -4.28 1.38 7.76
N LEU A 50 -4.77 0.44 8.54
CA LEU A 50 -5.39 -0.80 8.09
C LEU A 50 -6.90 -0.60 8.19
N VAL A 51 -7.59 -0.66 7.05
CA VAL A 51 -9.01 -0.28 6.96
C VAL A 51 -9.82 -1.43 6.38
N ASP A 52 -10.74 -1.95 7.16
CA ASP A 52 -11.69 -2.97 6.73
C ASP A 52 -13.07 -2.33 6.50
N LEU A 53 -13.59 -2.46 5.28
CA LEU A 53 -14.92 -2.00 4.90
C LEU A 53 -15.87 -3.20 4.83
N TRP A 54 -16.89 -3.22 5.69
CA TRP A 54 -17.92 -4.25 5.74
C TRP A 54 -19.26 -3.71 5.25
N GLY A 55 -20.05 -4.55 4.54
CA GLY A 55 -21.28 -4.12 3.90
C GLY A 55 -21.06 -3.13 2.77
N ALA A 56 -19.87 -3.13 2.19
CA ALA A 56 -19.47 -2.19 1.16
C ALA A 56 -20.05 -2.55 -0.21
N THR A 57 -20.22 -1.54 -1.06
CA THR A 57 -20.71 -1.63 -2.44
C THR A 57 -19.65 -1.14 -3.42
N ASN A 58 -19.92 -1.24 -4.74
CA ASN A 58 -19.03 -0.78 -5.81
C ASN A 58 -17.64 -1.48 -5.84
N LEU A 59 -17.60 -2.73 -5.40
CA LEU A 59 -16.36 -3.48 -5.17
C LEU A 59 -15.84 -4.25 -6.41
N ALA A 60 -16.59 -4.25 -7.53
CA ALA A 60 -16.26 -5.02 -8.73
C ALA A 60 -15.93 -4.16 -9.96
N ASP A 61 -15.88 -2.85 -9.81
CA ASP A 61 -15.57 -1.91 -10.89
C ASP A 61 -14.17 -1.29 -10.68
N PRO A 62 -13.15 -1.76 -11.43
CA PRO A 62 -11.78 -1.25 -11.30
C PRO A 62 -11.66 0.25 -11.58
N ALA A 63 -12.46 0.78 -12.51
CA ALA A 63 -12.40 2.20 -12.87
C ALA A 63 -12.94 3.10 -11.74
N LEU A 64 -14.05 2.69 -11.12
CA LEU A 64 -14.60 3.39 -9.96
C LEU A 64 -13.65 3.32 -8.77
N ILE A 65 -13.05 2.15 -8.53
CA ILE A 65 -12.09 1.96 -7.45
C ILE A 65 -10.84 2.82 -7.67
N ASP A 66 -10.30 2.89 -8.89
CA ASP A 66 -9.15 3.75 -9.22
C ASP A 66 -9.46 5.22 -8.91
N ILE A 67 -10.62 5.71 -9.35
CA ILE A 67 -11.06 7.08 -9.08
C ILE A 67 -11.16 7.33 -7.57
N ALA A 68 -11.80 6.43 -6.83
CA ALA A 68 -11.99 6.57 -5.38
C ALA A 68 -10.66 6.63 -4.63
N LEU A 69 -9.70 5.75 -4.96
CA LEU A 69 -8.40 5.73 -4.29
C LEU A 69 -7.54 6.94 -4.67
N ARG A 70 -7.61 7.41 -5.91
CA ARG A 70 -6.93 8.65 -6.33
C ARG A 70 -7.48 9.87 -5.62
N ASP A 71 -8.80 9.99 -5.52
CA ASP A 71 -9.45 11.09 -4.80
C ASP A 71 -9.09 11.06 -3.31
N ALA A 72 -9.07 9.86 -2.71
CA ALA A 72 -8.62 9.65 -1.33
C ALA A 72 -7.16 10.09 -1.13
N ALA A 73 -6.26 9.76 -2.07
CA ALA A 73 -4.87 10.17 -2.03
C ALA A 73 -4.70 11.69 -2.11
N VAL A 74 -5.40 12.33 -3.05
CA VAL A 74 -5.40 13.80 -3.21
C VAL A 74 -5.93 14.48 -1.95
N ARG A 75 -7.03 13.98 -1.39
CA ARG A 75 -7.63 14.53 -0.17
C ARG A 75 -6.70 14.42 1.03
N ALA A 76 -5.91 13.36 1.12
CA ALA A 76 -4.90 13.16 2.14
C ALA A 76 -3.63 14.01 1.93
N GLY A 77 -3.53 14.75 0.83
CA GLY A 77 -2.39 15.63 0.51
C GLY A 77 -1.23 14.92 -0.20
N ALA A 78 -1.45 13.72 -0.74
CA ALA A 78 -0.40 12.94 -1.40
C ALA A 78 -0.26 13.27 -2.89
N THR A 79 0.94 13.04 -3.44
CA THR A 79 1.22 13.17 -4.87
C THR A 79 1.15 11.80 -5.53
N ILE A 80 0.29 11.65 -6.53
CA ILE A 80 0.08 10.40 -7.25
C ILE A 80 1.19 10.22 -8.29
N LEU A 81 1.86 9.06 -8.29
CA LEU A 81 2.87 8.68 -9.28
C LEU A 81 2.31 7.70 -10.31
N HIS A 82 1.61 6.66 -9.86
CA HIS A 82 1.09 5.60 -10.70
C HIS A 82 -0.07 4.87 -10.02
N SER A 83 -0.94 4.23 -10.81
CA SER A 83 -1.93 3.28 -10.28
C SER A 83 -2.05 2.06 -11.19
N HIS A 84 -2.35 0.92 -10.58
CA HIS A 84 -2.62 -0.32 -11.30
C HIS A 84 -3.67 -1.13 -10.56
N PHE A 85 -4.65 -1.66 -11.32
CA PHE A 85 -5.73 -2.49 -10.80
C PHE A 85 -5.92 -3.73 -11.66
N HIS A 86 -6.09 -4.88 -11.01
CA HIS A 86 -6.42 -6.14 -11.65
C HIS A 86 -7.81 -6.59 -11.25
N HIS A 87 -8.62 -6.96 -12.25
CA HIS A 87 -9.98 -7.46 -12.05
C HIS A 87 -9.98 -8.98 -12.19
N PHE A 88 -10.38 -9.67 -11.16
CA PHE A 88 -10.43 -11.14 -11.13
C PHE A 88 -11.75 -11.67 -11.64
N THR A 89 -11.69 -12.81 -12.35
CA THR A 89 -12.87 -13.57 -12.77
C THR A 89 -12.79 -14.97 -12.14
N PRO A 90 -13.93 -15.61 -11.81
CA PRO A 90 -15.32 -15.19 -12.07
C PRO A 90 -15.93 -14.27 -11.00
N ASN A 91 -15.32 -14.10 -9.80
CA ASN A 91 -15.95 -13.44 -8.65
C ASN A 91 -16.02 -11.91 -8.75
N GLY A 92 -15.28 -11.31 -9.69
CA GLY A 92 -15.30 -9.87 -9.90
C GLY A 92 -14.51 -9.06 -8.87
N GLY A 93 -13.71 -9.70 -8.02
CA GLY A 93 -12.85 -9.02 -7.07
C GLY A 93 -11.79 -8.18 -7.77
N VAL A 94 -11.34 -7.13 -7.11
CA VAL A 94 -10.31 -6.22 -7.60
C VAL A 94 -9.17 -6.15 -6.60
N SER A 95 -7.94 -6.22 -7.10
CA SER A 95 -6.74 -5.89 -6.33
C SER A 95 -6.00 -4.78 -7.04
N GLY A 96 -5.54 -3.79 -6.28
CA GLY A 96 -4.84 -2.68 -6.89
C GLY A 96 -4.09 -1.80 -5.92
N VAL A 97 -3.31 -0.89 -6.49
CA VAL A 97 -2.49 0.04 -5.74
C VAL A 97 -2.41 1.38 -6.45
N VAL A 98 -2.45 2.44 -5.67
CA VAL A 98 -2.04 3.78 -6.07
C VAL A 98 -0.71 4.08 -5.39
N VAL A 99 0.35 4.17 -6.21
CA VAL A 99 1.70 4.51 -5.77
C VAL A 99 1.80 6.02 -5.67
N LEU A 100 2.23 6.50 -4.53
CA LEU A 100 2.36 7.91 -4.20
C LEU A 100 3.83 8.26 -3.97
N ALA A 101 4.16 9.54 -4.00
CA ALA A 101 5.49 9.98 -3.58
C ALA A 101 5.68 9.59 -2.10
N GLU A 102 6.55 8.59 -1.87
CA GLU A 102 6.95 7.97 -0.59
C GLU A 102 5.81 7.31 0.20
N SER A 103 4.67 7.02 -0.48
CA SER A 103 3.45 6.53 0.15
C SER A 103 2.70 5.59 -0.79
N HIS A 104 1.63 4.97 -0.30
CA HIS A 104 0.72 4.19 -1.15
C HIS A 104 -0.66 4.03 -0.52
N ILE A 105 -1.65 3.73 -1.38
CA ILE A 105 -2.94 3.16 -0.99
C ILE A 105 -3.13 1.88 -1.79
N SER A 106 -3.37 0.75 -1.13
CA SER A 106 -3.71 -0.51 -1.78
C SER A 106 -5.08 -1.01 -1.35
N ILE A 107 -5.71 -1.81 -2.21
CA ILE A 107 -7.03 -2.39 -1.97
C ILE A 107 -7.11 -3.82 -2.46
N HIS A 108 -7.84 -4.63 -1.71
CA HIS A 108 -8.36 -5.93 -2.14
C HIS A 108 -9.86 -5.98 -1.87
N THR A 109 -10.64 -6.45 -2.82
CA THR A 109 -12.10 -6.53 -2.69
C THR A 109 -12.62 -7.94 -2.83
N TRP A 110 -13.66 -8.24 -2.04
CA TRP A 110 -14.47 -9.46 -2.10
C TRP A 110 -15.94 -9.08 -2.27
N PRO A 111 -16.40 -8.85 -3.54
CA PRO A 111 -17.78 -8.43 -3.80
C PRO A 111 -18.81 -9.42 -3.22
N GLU A 112 -18.50 -10.72 -3.25
CA GLU A 112 -19.35 -11.80 -2.72
C GLU A 112 -19.49 -11.76 -1.18
N ARG A 113 -18.64 -11.01 -0.50
CA ARG A 113 -18.67 -10.78 0.95
C ARG A 113 -19.08 -9.38 1.33
N SER A 114 -19.29 -8.49 0.35
CA SER A 114 -19.44 -7.04 0.55
C SER A 114 -18.30 -6.48 1.43
N PHE A 115 -17.07 -6.93 1.17
CA PHE A 115 -15.89 -6.66 1.99
C PHE A 115 -14.74 -6.11 1.13
N ALA A 116 -14.03 -5.13 1.68
CA ALA A 116 -12.77 -4.66 1.14
C ALA A 116 -11.75 -4.43 2.26
N ALA A 117 -10.50 -4.81 2.00
CA ALA A 117 -9.34 -4.50 2.83
C ALA A 117 -8.50 -3.43 2.14
N ILE A 118 -8.19 -2.35 2.86
CA ILE A 118 -7.44 -1.20 2.32
C ILE A 118 -6.27 -0.89 3.25
N ASP A 119 -5.10 -0.71 2.67
CA ASP A 119 -3.91 -0.21 3.34
C ASP A 119 -3.64 1.22 2.88
N ILE A 120 -3.44 2.12 3.84
CA ILE A 120 -3.07 3.51 3.56
C ILE A 120 -1.80 3.81 4.35
N PHE A 121 -0.67 3.86 3.66
CA PHE A 121 0.61 4.24 4.26
C PHE A 121 1.04 5.60 3.76
N MET A 122 1.23 6.55 4.67
CA MET A 122 1.61 7.92 4.32
C MET A 122 2.73 8.45 5.20
N CYS A 123 3.63 9.18 4.55
CA CYS A 123 4.79 9.84 5.15
C CYS A 123 4.65 11.36 5.11
N GLY A 124 5.55 12.05 5.77
CA GLY A 124 5.67 13.50 5.71
C GLY A 124 4.43 14.24 6.21
N ALA A 125 4.01 15.25 5.45
CA ALA A 125 2.89 16.12 5.82
C ALA A 125 1.50 15.57 5.46
N CYS A 126 1.42 14.40 4.80
CA CYS A 126 0.16 13.77 4.43
C CYS A 126 -0.60 13.27 5.67
N ASN A 127 -1.93 13.37 5.61
CA ASN A 127 -2.80 12.85 6.67
C ASN A 127 -3.67 11.70 6.11
N PRO A 128 -3.34 10.43 6.40
CA PRO A 128 -4.09 9.30 5.86
C PRO A 128 -5.55 9.23 6.36
N HIS A 129 -5.88 9.84 7.50
CA HIS A 129 -7.25 9.89 7.99
C HIS A 129 -8.19 10.69 7.09
N ASP A 130 -7.67 11.67 6.33
CA ASP A 130 -8.47 12.46 5.40
C ASP A 130 -8.94 11.65 4.17
N ALA A 131 -8.36 10.47 3.93
CA ALA A 131 -8.82 9.52 2.92
C ALA A 131 -10.13 8.81 3.32
N ILE A 132 -10.37 8.60 4.62
CA ILE A 132 -11.48 7.77 5.10
C ILE A 132 -12.86 8.28 4.67
N PRO A 133 -13.20 9.59 4.77
CA PRO A 133 -14.49 10.08 4.28
C PRO A 133 -14.72 9.81 2.78
N VAL A 134 -13.67 9.95 1.95
CA VAL A 134 -13.75 9.68 0.51
C VAL A 134 -14.06 8.20 0.24
N LEU A 135 -13.41 7.29 0.96
CA LEU A 135 -13.65 5.86 0.83
C LEU A 135 -15.07 5.48 1.29
N ARG A 136 -15.56 6.10 2.37
CA ARG A 136 -16.96 5.92 2.81
C ARG A 136 -17.96 6.37 1.77
N ASP A 137 -17.73 7.51 1.14
CA ASP A 137 -18.62 8.06 0.11
C ASP A 137 -18.59 7.23 -1.18
N ALA A 138 -17.45 6.60 -1.50
CA ALA A 138 -17.33 5.77 -2.70
C ALA A 138 -17.92 4.36 -2.53
N PHE A 139 -17.72 3.74 -1.37
CA PHE A 139 -18.03 2.33 -1.14
C PHE A 139 -19.25 2.09 -0.24
N HIS A 140 -19.79 3.12 0.40
CA HIS A 140 -20.97 3.07 1.27
C HIS A 140 -20.98 1.91 2.28
N PRO A 141 -19.91 1.70 3.07
CA PRO A 141 -19.85 0.59 4.00
C PRO A 141 -20.83 0.77 5.17
N ASP A 142 -21.39 -0.33 5.66
CA ASP A 142 -22.19 -0.34 6.90
C ASP A 142 -21.30 -0.15 8.14
N ARG A 143 -20.06 -0.69 8.08
CA ARG A 143 -19.06 -0.62 9.15
C ARG A 143 -17.67 -0.42 8.59
N VAL A 144 -16.88 0.39 9.28
CA VAL A 144 -15.45 0.58 9.02
C VAL A 144 -14.68 0.24 10.29
N ASP A 145 -13.82 -0.77 10.20
CA ASP A 145 -12.84 -1.09 11.24
C ASP A 145 -11.50 -0.46 10.82
N LEU A 146 -10.83 0.23 11.74
CA LEU A 146 -9.62 0.97 11.45
C LEU A 146 -8.58 0.75 12.55
N ASP A 147 -7.40 0.27 12.15
CA ASP A 147 -6.20 0.20 12.99
C ASP A 147 -5.14 1.17 12.48
N GLU A 148 -4.47 1.87 13.41
CA GLU A 148 -3.37 2.79 13.12
C GLU A 148 -2.04 2.24 13.64
N GLN A 149 -1.04 2.18 12.76
CA GLN A 149 0.33 1.81 13.11
C GLN A 149 1.30 2.93 12.73
N ARG A 150 2.12 3.37 13.69
CA ARG A 150 3.24 4.29 13.44
C ARG A 150 4.49 3.46 13.13
N ARG A 151 4.93 3.52 11.87
CA ARG A 151 6.02 2.69 11.34
C ARG A 151 7.36 3.42 11.42
N GLY A 152 8.45 2.68 11.69
CA GLY A 152 9.80 3.26 11.73
C GLY A 152 10.00 4.26 12.85
N ARG A 153 9.57 3.93 14.08
CA ARG A 153 9.77 4.79 15.26
C ARG A 153 11.25 4.95 15.57
N VAL A 154 11.67 6.17 15.81
CA VAL A 154 13.00 6.52 16.29
C VAL A 154 12.92 6.71 17.80
N PHE A 155 13.79 6.01 18.54
CA PHE A 155 13.90 6.05 20.00
C PHE A 155 15.14 6.83 20.43
#